data_97a25b74cc165d4200803fcd533ad5c2
#
_entry.id   97a25b74cc165d4200803fcd533ad5c2
#
_cell.length_a   1.000
_cell.length_b   1.000
_cell.length_c   1.000
_cell.angle_alpha   90.00
_cell.angle_beta   90.00
_cell.angle_gamma   90.00
#
_symmetry.space_group_name_H-M   'P 1'
#
loop_
_entity.id
_entity.type
_entity.pdbx_description
1 polymer ?
#
loop_
_entity_poly.entity_id
_entity_poly.type
_entity_poly.pdbx_seq_one_letter_code
_entity_poly.pdbx_strand_id
1 'polypeptide(L)'
;NYTVLEVRWVYNAQMAIANIKGGPLAARLKGTVLFTNVPGGVWVCVHVSGLPDYKAAKDGGQPVGPHGFHIHEKGSCEVGDPKEPFKAAGEHWNPTNQPHGNHAGDFPVLFSNKGMARMCFFTDKFKTQDIIGKAVIIHESPDDYRTQPAGNAGRRLGCGVIRERR
;
A
#
# COMPACT_ATOMS: atom_id res chain seq x y z
N ASN A 1 2.16 0.27 32.00
CA ASN A 1 1.66 -1.00 32.54
C ASN A 1 0.50 -1.44 31.66
N TYR A 2 0.82 -2.29 30.65
CA TYR A 2 -0.21 -2.94 29.85
C TYR A 2 -0.88 -4.03 30.73
N THR A 3 -2.21 -4.11 30.68
CA THR A 3 -2.93 -5.14 31.41
C THR A 3 -2.72 -6.52 30.75
N VAL A 4 -2.83 -7.60 31.51
CA VAL A 4 -2.68 -8.98 30.99
C VAL A 4 -3.66 -9.26 29.85
N LEU A 5 -4.79 -8.57 29.78
CA LEU A 5 -5.76 -8.64 28.69
C LEU A 5 -5.21 -8.04 27.38
N GLU A 6 -4.51 -6.89 27.42
CA GLU A 6 -3.92 -6.25 26.23
C GLU A 6 -2.80 -7.11 25.63
N VAL A 7 -1.99 -7.76 26.46
CA VAL A 7 -0.95 -8.70 26.00
C VAL A 7 -1.57 -9.93 25.30
N ARG A 8 -2.72 -10.42 25.76
CA ARG A 8 -3.42 -11.55 25.13
C ARG A 8 -3.97 -11.23 23.75
N TRP A 9 -4.41 -9.99 23.51
CA TRP A 9 -4.88 -9.54 22.20
C TRP A 9 -3.77 -9.55 21.14
N VAL A 10 -2.57 -9.18 21.51
CA VAL A 10 -1.41 -9.15 20.59
C VAL A 10 -0.98 -10.56 20.17
N TYR A 11 -1.09 -11.54 21.07
CA TYR A 11 -0.69 -12.93 20.77
C TYR A 11 -1.68 -13.72 19.91
N ASN A 12 -2.95 -13.29 19.83
CA ASN A 12 -4.01 -13.94 19.04
C ASN A 12 -4.56 -13.04 17.92
N ALA A 13 -3.95 -11.90 17.66
CA ALA A 13 -4.41 -10.99 16.60
C ALA A 13 -4.20 -11.66 15.25
N GLN A 14 -5.28 -11.77 14.48
CA GLN A 14 -5.19 -12.22 13.09
C GLN A 14 -4.40 -11.19 12.28
N MET A 15 -3.42 -11.68 11.55
CA MET A 15 -2.50 -10.85 10.77
C MET A 15 -2.49 -11.23 9.30
N ALA A 16 -2.22 -10.25 8.46
CA ALA A 16 -1.92 -10.45 7.05
C ALA A 16 -0.63 -9.70 6.69
N ILE A 17 0.07 -10.16 5.68
CA ILE A 17 1.34 -9.58 5.24
C ILE A 17 1.40 -9.52 3.72
N ALA A 18 1.95 -8.42 3.20
CA ALA A 18 2.38 -8.30 1.81
C ALA A 18 3.88 -8.08 1.76
N ASN A 19 4.59 -8.94 1.05
CA ASN A 19 6.02 -8.77 0.75
C ASN A 19 6.13 -7.98 -0.55
N ILE A 20 6.60 -6.73 -0.44
CA ILE A 20 6.75 -5.82 -1.57
C ILE A 20 8.02 -6.14 -2.33
N LYS A 21 7.89 -6.23 -3.65
CA LYS A 21 9.02 -6.27 -4.58
C LYS A 21 8.82 -5.21 -5.65
N GLY A 22 9.91 -4.51 -5.96
CA GLY A 22 9.95 -3.55 -7.04
C GLY A 22 9.88 -4.22 -8.42
N GLY A 23 9.23 -3.53 -9.34
CA GLY A 23 9.25 -3.84 -10.75
C GLY A 23 10.38 -3.15 -11.50
N PRO A 24 10.31 -3.13 -12.85
CA PRO A 24 11.35 -2.53 -13.71
C PRO A 24 11.66 -1.07 -13.42
N LEU A 25 10.67 -0.31 -12.96
CA LEU A 25 10.80 1.13 -12.66
C LEU A 25 11.48 1.42 -11.32
N ALA A 26 11.55 0.45 -10.42
CA ALA A 26 12.15 0.57 -9.10
C ALA A 26 12.68 -0.78 -8.61
N ALA A 27 13.62 -1.37 -9.33
CA ALA A 27 14.10 -2.74 -9.11
C ALA A 27 14.69 -2.99 -7.70
N ARG A 28 15.14 -1.92 -7.01
CA ARG A 28 15.67 -2.02 -5.65
C ARG A 28 14.60 -1.93 -4.56
N LEU A 29 13.36 -1.58 -4.91
CA LEU A 29 12.27 -1.46 -3.95
C LEU A 29 11.93 -2.83 -3.35
N LYS A 30 11.93 -2.92 -2.05
CA LYS A 30 11.57 -4.12 -1.28
C LYS A 30 11.11 -3.77 0.13
N GLY A 31 10.34 -4.65 0.72
CA GLY A 31 9.92 -4.51 2.12
C GLY A 31 8.63 -5.25 2.42
N THR A 32 7.96 -4.82 3.47
CA THR A 32 6.76 -5.49 3.96
C THR A 32 5.68 -4.49 4.35
N VAL A 33 4.43 -4.91 4.19
CA VAL A 33 3.27 -4.27 4.79
C VAL A 33 2.58 -5.30 5.68
N LEU A 34 2.45 -4.98 6.96
CA LEU A 34 1.81 -5.82 7.96
C LEU A 34 0.46 -5.23 8.34
N PHE A 35 -0.55 -6.06 8.31
CA PHE A 35 -1.92 -5.74 8.73
C PHE A 35 -2.24 -6.54 9.97
N THR A 36 -2.70 -5.89 11.03
CA THR A 36 -3.02 -6.53 12.31
C THR A 36 -4.41 -6.13 12.75
N ASN A 37 -5.32 -7.10 12.91
CA ASN A 37 -6.63 -6.82 13.50
C ASN A 37 -6.46 -6.30 14.93
N VAL A 38 -7.13 -5.21 15.21
CA VAL A 38 -7.21 -4.60 16.55
C VAL A 38 -8.66 -4.25 16.86
N PRO A 39 -9.02 -3.95 18.10
CA PRO A 39 -10.37 -3.49 18.41
C PRO A 39 -10.76 -2.28 17.54
N GLY A 40 -11.87 -2.41 16.81
CA GLY A 40 -12.42 -1.36 15.95
C GLY A 40 -11.85 -1.29 14.53
N GLY A 41 -10.78 -2.03 14.18
CA GLY A 41 -10.21 -1.97 12.83
C GLY A 41 -8.90 -2.71 12.65
N VAL A 42 -8.00 -2.11 11.89
CA VAL A 42 -6.71 -2.69 11.50
C VAL A 42 -5.59 -1.67 11.69
N TRP A 43 -4.50 -2.07 12.33
CA TRP A 43 -3.21 -1.40 12.20
C TRP A 43 -2.52 -1.84 10.92
N VAL A 44 -2.10 -0.86 10.13
CA VAL A 44 -1.32 -1.06 8.90
C VAL A 44 0.07 -0.49 9.14
N CYS A 45 1.09 -1.35 9.09
CA CYS A 45 2.48 -0.94 9.26
C CYS A 45 3.28 -1.28 8.00
N VAL A 46 3.89 -0.28 7.39
CA VAL A 46 4.73 -0.40 6.20
C VAL A 46 6.19 -0.13 6.55
N HIS A 47 7.07 -0.98 6.03
CA HIS A 47 8.52 -0.78 6.06
C HIS A 47 9.10 -1.21 4.71
N VAL A 48 9.53 -0.23 3.92
CA VAL A 48 10.11 -0.45 2.60
C VAL A 48 11.40 0.32 2.44
N SER A 49 12.28 -0.17 1.59
CA SER A 49 13.54 0.45 1.20
C SER A 49 13.72 0.39 -0.31
N GLY A 50 14.66 1.15 -0.85
CA GLY A 50 14.93 1.21 -2.29
C GLY A 50 13.91 2.04 -3.07
N LEU A 51 13.14 2.92 -2.41
CA LEU A 51 12.33 3.94 -3.07
C LEU A 51 13.23 4.87 -3.89
N PRO A 52 12.78 5.34 -5.07
CA PRO A 52 13.54 6.31 -5.84
C PRO A 52 13.69 7.64 -5.10
N ASP A 53 14.73 8.38 -5.47
CA ASP A 53 14.94 9.73 -4.96
C ASP A 53 13.82 10.66 -5.42
N TYR A 54 13.48 11.64 -4.57
CA TYR A 54 12.52 12.67 -4.92
C TYR A 54 12.97 13.43 -6.19
N LYS A 55 12.03 13.63 -7.10
CA LYS A 55 12.21 14.49 -8.27
C LYS A 55 11.02 15.42 -8.40
N ALA A 56 11.29 16.72 -8.46
CA ALA A 56 10.24 17.71 -8.66
C ALA A 56 9.51 17.48 -10.00
N ALA A 57 8.25 17.84 -10.03
CA ALA A 57 7.46 17.85 -11.27
C ALA A 57 8.12 18.73 -12.33
N LYS A 58 8.10 18.28 -13.57
CA LYS A 58 8.58 19.03 -14.74
C LYS A 58 7.48 19.10 -15.79
N ASP A 59 7.43 20.20 -16.50
CA ASP A 59 6.57 20.39 -17.68
C ASP A 59 5.09 20.03 -17.45
N GLY A 60 4.55 20.38 -16.28
CA GLY A 60 3.17 20.08 -15.90
C GLY A 60 2.89 18.62 -15.52
N GLY A 61 3.93 17.78 -15.46
CA GLY A 61 3.83 16.39 -15.01
C GLY A 61 3.72 16.24 -13.49
N GLN A 62 3.77 15.00 -13.02
CA GLN A 62 3.75 14.67 -11.58
C GLN A 62 5.20 14.53 -11.05
N PRO A 63 5.45 14.83 -9.76
CA PRO A 63 6.74 14.56 -9.13
C PRO A 63 6.94 13.05 -8.92
N VAL A 64 8.17 12.61 -8.74
CA VAL A 64 8.48 11.30 -8.18
C VAL A 64 8.53 11.45 -6.66
N GLY A 65 7.63 10.76 -5.95
CA GLY A 65 7.48 10.90 -4.50
C GLY A 65 6.82 12.23 -4.05
N PRO A 66 6.27 12.26 -2.81
CA PRO A 66 5.96 11.07 -2.00
C PRO A 66 5.07 10.08 -2.76
N HIS A 67 5.05 8.82 -2.32
CA HIS A 67 4.52 7.72 -3.11
C HIS A 67 3.09 7.37 -2.72
N GLY A 68 2.18 7.29 -3.70
CA GLY A 68 0.85 6.72 -3.52
C GLY A 68 0.95 5.28 -3.01
N PHE A 69 0.03 4.89 -2.13
CA PHE A 69 0.05 3.62 -1.43
C PHE A 69 -1.37 3.09 -1.28
N HIS A 70 -1.68 1.97 -1.93
CA HIS A 70 -3.04 1.47 -2.01
C HIS A 70 -3.13 -0.05 -1.96
N ILE A 71 -4.32 -0.56 -1.58
CA ILE A 71 -4.72 -1.93 -1.88
C ILE A 71 -5.45 -1.94 -3.23
N HIS A 72 -5.01 -2.83 -4.12
CA HIS A 72 -5.64 -3.12 -5.41
C HIS A 72 -6.45 -4.42 -5.34
N GLU A 73 -7.49 -4.53 -6.16
CA GLU A 73 -8.54 -5.55 -6.06
C GLU A 73 -8.08 -6.98 -6.34
N LYS A 74 -7.02 -7.17 -7.13
CA LYS A 74 -6.55 -8.49 -7.57
C LYS A 74 -5.16 -8.79 -7.05
N GLY A 75 -4.97 -9.98 -6.47
CA GLY A 75 -3.69 -10.46 -5.95
C GLY A 75 -2.74 -10.94 -7.04
N SER A 76 -2.45 -10.08 -8.02
CA SER A 76 -1.50 -10.35 -9.08
C SER A 76 -0.41 -9.28 -9.11
N CYS A 77 0.85 -9.73 -8.99
CA CYS A 77 2.03 -8.91 -9.16
C CYS A 77 2.79 -9.23 -10.45
N GLU A 78 2.05 -9.66 -11.48
CA GLU A 78 2.61 -9.84 -12.81
C GLU A 78 3.06 -8.50 -13.39
N VAL A 79 4.30 -8.43 -13.88
CA VAL A 79 4.88 -7.19 -14.39
C VAL A 79 4.12 -6.71 -15.62
N GLY A 80 3.86 -7.63 -16.59
CA GLY A 80 3.25 -7.26 -17.85
C GLY A 80 4.14 -6.29 -18.64
N ASP A 81 3.59 -5.16 -19.06
CA ASP A 81 4.36 -4.11 -19.74
C ASP A 81 5.37 -3.46 -18.77
N PRO A 82 6.69 -3.49 -19.07
CA PRO A 82 7.70 -2.91 -18.20
C PRO A 82 7.63 -1.38 -18.06
N LYS A 83 6.93 -0.68 -18.97
CA LYS A 83 6.70 0.76 -18.88
C LYS A 83 5.50 1.10 -18.01
N GLU A 84 4.57 0.17 -17.87
CA GLU A 84 3.32 0.29 -17.11
C GLU A 84 3.08 -0.99 -16.29
N PRO A 85 3.96 -1.34 -15.33
CA PRO A 85 3.93 -2.64 -14.68
C PRO A 85 2.74 -2.82 -13.74
N PHE A 86 2.46 -4.07 -13.41
CA PHE A 86 1.47 -4.48 -12.40
C PHE A 86 0.00 -4.14 -12.71
N LYS A 87 -0.35 -3.90 -13.97
CA LYS A 87 -1.76 -3.63 -14.35
C LYS A 87 -2.70 -4.80 -14.02
N ALA A 88 -2.18 -6.02 -13.97
CA ALA A 88 -2.95 -7.20 -13.60
C ALA A 88 -3.49 -7.16 -12.15
N ALA A 89 -2.96 -6.31 -11.27
CA ALA A 89 -3.51 -6.07 -9.94
C ALA A 89 -4.88 -5.37 -9.96
N GLY A 90 -5.32 -4.86 -11.11
CA GLY A 90 -6.60 -4.18 -11.27
C GLY A 90 -6.61 -2.76 -10.70
N GLU A 91 -7.80 -2.29 -10.38
CA GLU A 91 -8.02 -0.95 -9.82
C GLU A 91 -7.88 -0.93 -8.29
N HIS A 92 -8.00 0.26 -7.68
CA HIS A 92 -8.06 0.38 -6.22
C HIS A 92 -9.21 -0.46 -5.65
N TRP A 93 -8.95 -1.17 -4.57
CA TRP A 93 -10.00 -1.94 -3.92
C TRP A 93 -11.04 -1.03 -3.29
N ASN A 94 -12.25 -1.11 -3.82
CA ASN A 94 -13.37 -0.22 -3.49
C ASN A 94 -14.68 -1.00 -3.29
N PRO A 95 -14.80 -1.76 -2.18
CA PRO A 95 -15.93 -2.66 -1.97
C PRO A 95 -17.27 -1.93 -1.72
N THR A 96 -17.24 -0.66 -1.36
CA THR A 96 -18.42 0.14 -1.03
C THR A 96 -18.75 1.19 -2.07
N ASN A 97 -18.10 1.14 -3.23
CA ASN A 97 -18.34 2.05 -4.35
C ASN A 97 -18.26 3.54 -3.97
N GLN A 98 -17.21 3.90 -3.25
CA GLN A 98 -16.92 5.28 -2.86
C GLN A 98 -16.10 6.00 -3.96
N PRO A 99 -16.13 7.33 -4.04
CA PRO A 99 -15.16 8.07 -4.84
C PRO A 99 -13.75 7.89 -4.28
N HIS A 100 -12.74 8.06 -5.16
CA HIS A 100 -11.34 8.02 -4.75
C HIS A 100 -11.05 9.07 -3.68
N GLY A 101 -10.16 8.74 -2.77
CA GLY A 101 -9.91 9.43 -1.50
C GLY A 101 -10.70 8.83 -0.35
N ASN A 102 -11.71 7.98 -0.65
CA ASN A 102 -12.49 7.23 0.34
C ASN A 102 -12.68 5.75 -0.01
N HIS A 103 -11.86 5.19 -0.92
CA HIS A 103 -11.83 3.75 -1.10
C HIS A 103 -11.32 3.05 0.17
N ALA A 104 -11.75 1.84 0.42
CA ALA A 104 -11.22 1.06 1.55
C ALA A 104 -9.72 0.81 1.44
N GLY A 105 -9.19 0.76 0.22
CA GLY A 105 -7.77 0.56 -0.07
C GLY A 105 -6.94 1.83 -0.20
N ASP A 106 -7.49 3.03 0.01
CA ASP A 106 -6.73 4.29 -0.06
C ASP A 106 -6.02 4.56 1.27
N PHE A 107 -4.70 4.76 1.21
CA PHE A 107 -3.82 4.94 2.37
C PHE A 107 -3.06 6.26 2.31
N PRO A 108 -2.48 6.72 3.43
CA PRO A 108 -1.57 7.86 3.43
C PRO A 108 -0.36 7.61 2.54
N VAL A 109 0.13 8.64 1.85
CA VAL A 109 1.34 8.56 1.01
C VAL A 109 2.58 8.21 1.82
N LEU A 110 3.54 7.57 1.16
CA LEU A 110 4.83 7.22 1.75
C LEU A 110 5.88 8.29 1.44
N PHE A 111 6.44 8.89 2.47
CA PHE A 111 7.60 9.78 2.36
C PHE A 111 8.89 8.96 2.40
N SER A 112 9.74 9.16 1.40
CA SER A 112 11.07 8.54 1.35
C SER A 112 12.07 9.34 2.19
N ASN A 113 12.75 8.64 3.09
CA ASN A 113 13.89 9.16 3.85
C ASN A 113 15.14 8.38 3.43
N LYS A 114 15.91 8.91 2.49
CA LYS A 114 17.05 8.22 1.87
C LYS A 114 16.67 6.85 1.30
N GLY A 115 15.55 6.79 0.59
CA GLY A 115 15.03 5.58 -0.03
C GLY A 115 14.23 4.67 0.91
N MET A 116 14.05 5.04 2.18
CA MET A 116 13.31 4.25 3.18
C MET A 116 12.02 4.95 3.60
N ALA A 117 10.92 4.20 3.71
CA ALA A 117 9.69 4.65 4.35
C ALA A 117 9.27 3.69 5.45
N ARG A 118 8.89 4.26 6.60
CA ARG A 118 8.28 3.55 7.72
C ARG A 118 7.08 4.34 8.22
N MET A 119 5.96 3.67 8.33
CA MET A 119 4.73 4.29 8.80
C MET A 119 3.78 3.23 9.36
N CYS A 120 3.09 3.57 10.45
CA CYS A 120 1.94 2.81 10.92
C CYS A 120 0.74 3.75 11.03
N PHE A 121 -0.44 3.26 10.66
CA PHE A 121 -1.69 3.99 10.81
C PHE A 121 -2.86 3.04 11.05
N PHE A 122 -3.95 3.59 11.55
CA PHE A 122 -5.19 2.87 11.81
C PHE A 122 -6.20 3.08 10.68
N THR A 123 -6.96 2.04 10.36
CA THR A 123 -8.15 2.12 9.51
C THR A 123 -9.26 1.22 10.04
N ASP A 124 -10.50 1.67 9.96
CA ASP A 124 -11.70 0.92 10.32
C ASP A 124 -12.47 0.37 9.10
N LYS A 125 -11.93 0.57 7.89
CA LYS A 125 -12.63 0.28 6.64
C LYS A 125 -12.69 -1.20 6.26
N PHE A 126 -11.89 -2.05 6.93
CA PHE A 126 -11.84 -3.49 6.66
C PHE A 126 -11.23 -4.27 7.84
N LYS A 127 -11.28 -5.59 7.73
CA LYS A 127 -10.54 -6.54 8.58
C LYS A 127 -9.52 -7.29 7.72
N THR A 128 -8.52 -7.90 8.35
CA THR A 128 -7.44 -8.59 7.62
C THR A 128 -7.95 -9.68 6.67
N GLN A 129 -9.02 -10.41 7.05
CA GLN A 129 -9.60 -11.44 6.20
C GLN A 129 -10.24 -10.90 4.91
N ASP A 130 -10.66 -9.63 4.88
CA ASP A 130 -11.30 -9.01 3.71
C ASP A 130 -10.29 -8.72 2.58
N ILE A 131 -9.00 -8.62 2.94
CA ILE A 131 -7.93 -8.21 2.02
C ILE A 131 -7.02 -9.34 1.58
N ILE A 132 -7.16 -10.54 2.15
CA ILE A 132 -6.39 -11.70 1.69
C ILE A 132 -6.64 -11.96 0.21
N GLY A 133 -5.56 -12.18 -0.55
CA GLY A 133 -5.63 -12.41 -1.99
C GLY A 133 -5.74 -11.15 -2.83
N LYS A 134 -5.67 -9.96 -2.24
CA LYS A 134 -5.51 -8.67 -2.94
C LYS A 134 -4.05 -8.29 -3.04
N ALA A 135 -3.73 -7.16 -3.64
CA ALA A 135 -2.35 -6.68 -3.76
C ALA A 135 -2.17 -5.30 -3.16
N VAL A 136 -1.03 -5.09 -2.52
CA VAL A 136 -0.54 -3.74 -2.19
C VAL A 136 0.27 -3.23 -3.37
N ILE A 137 0.01 -2.00 -3.78
CA ILE A 137 0.79 -1.28 -4.80
C ILE A 137 1.39 -0.01 -4.18
N ILE A 138 2.66 0.23 -4.48
CA ILE A 138 3.35 1.50 -4.24
C ILE A 138 3.54 2.20 -5.57
N HIS A 139 3.12 3.46 -5.64
CA HIS A 139 3.10 4.26 -6.86
C HIS A 139 4.28 5.23 -6.95
N GLU A 140 4.49 5.79 -8.14
CA GLU A 140 5.57 6.72 -8.44
C GLU A 140 5.35 8.10 -7.84
N SER A 141 4.12 8.60 -7.92
CA SER A 141 3.75 9.98 -7.61
C SER A 141 2.82 10.04 -6.40
N PRO A 142 2.67 11.24 -5.79
CA PRO A 142 1.73 11.41 -4.68
C PRO A 142 0.28 11.22 -5.13
N ASP A 143 -0.48 10.58 -4.26
CA ASP A 143 -1.93 10.59 -4.31
C ASP A 143 -2.44 11.97 -3.91
N ASP A 144 -3.27 12.61 -4.73
CA ASP A 144 -3.90 13.90 -4.41
C ASP A 144 -5.23 13.75 -3.66
N TYR A 145 -5.70 12.51 -3.45
CA TYR A 145 -6.93 12.11 -2.73
C TYR A 145 -8.24 12.68 -3.28
N ARG A 146 -8.26 13.19 -4.50
CA ARG A 146 -9.43 13.85 -5.10
C ARG A 146 -9.63 13.56 -6.57
N THR A 147 -8.56 13.45 -7.37
CA THR A 147 -8.68 13.15 -8.80
C THR A 147 -9.17 11.73 -8.99
N GLN A 148 -10.26 11.58 -9.74
CA GLN A 148 -10.84 10.27 -10.03
C GLN A 148 -10.13 9.63 -11.24
N PRO A 149 -9.97 8.32 -11.26
CA PRO A 149 -10.35 7.34 -10.22
C PRO A 149 -9.23 7.02 -9.22
N ALA A 150 -8.02 7.56 -9.34
CA ALA A 150 -6.82 7.04 -8.67
C ALA A 150 -5.85 8.12 -8.14
N GLY A 151 -6.30 9.38 -7.99
CA GLY A 151 -5.53 10.44 -7.33
C GLY A 151 -4.26 10.88 -8.05
N ASN A 152 -4.13 10.65 -9.36
CA ASN A 152 -2.92 10.96 -10.14
C ASN A 152 -1.63 10.33 -9.59
N ALA A 153 -1.72 9.21 -8.89
CA ALA A 153 -0.58 8.58 -8.21
C ALA A 153 0.50 8.01 -9.16
N GLY A 154 0.24 8.04 -10.47
CA GLY A 154 1.22 7.67 -11.49
C GLY A 154 1.44 6.16 -11.60
N ARG A 155 2.60 5.79 -12.16
CA ARG A 155 2.94 4.41 -12.48
C ARG A 155 3.16 3.57 -11.21
N ARG A 156 3.06 2.26 -11.35
CA ARG A 156 3.18 1.30 -10.25
C ARG A 156 4.63 0.85 -10.11
N LEU A 157 5.26 1.16 -8.98
CA LEU A 157 6.69 0.87 -8.75
C LEU A 157 6.92 -0.50 -8.13
N GLY A 158 6.05 -0.91 -7.20
CA GLY A 158 6.18 -2.15 -6.46
C GLY A 158 4.85 -2.78 -6.12
N CYS A 159 4.86 -4.08 -5.92
CA CYS A 159 3.68 -4.90 -5.67
C CYS A 159 3.97 -5.98 -4.64
N GLY A 160 2.97 -6.32 -3.84
CA GLY A 160 2.98 -7.47 -2.95
C GLY A 160 1.59 -8.05 -2.76
N VAL A 161 1.44 -9.35 -2.96
CA VAL A 161 0.16 -10.05 -2.69
C VAL A 161 -0.01 -10.22 -1.20
N ILE A 162 -1.19 -9.87 -0.71
CA ILE A 162 -1.56 -9.97 0.71
C ILE A 162 -1.93 -11.41 1.03
N ARG A 163 -1.26 -11.98 2.02
CA ARG A 163 -1.45 -13.36 2.50
C ARG A 163 -1.67 -13.38 4.00
N GLU A 164 -2.34 -14.40 4.48
CA GLU A 164 -2.42 -14.65 5.92
C GLU A 164 -1.00 -14.84 6.49
N ARG A 165 -0.73 -14.21 7.62
CA ARG A 165 0.50 -14.45 8.39
C ARG A 165 0.19 -15.49 9.47
N ARG A 166 0.77 -16.66 9.31
CA ARG A 166 0.77 -17.73 10.32
C ARG A 166 1.89 -17.53 11.32
#